data_53ac65d9591554361f4fe0799d6f8857
#
_entry.id   53ac65d9591554361f4fe0799d6f8857
#
_cell.length_a   1.000
_cell.length_b   1.000
_cell.length_c   1.000
_cell.angle_alpha   90.00
_cell.angle_beta   90.00
_cell.angle_gamma   90.00
#
_symmetry.space_group_name_H-M   'P 1'
#
loop_
_entity.id
_entity.type
_entity.pdbx_description
1 polymer ?
#
loop_
_entity_poly.entity_id
_entity_poly.type
_entity_poly.pdbx_seq_one_letter_code
_entity_poly.pdbx_strand_id
1 'polypeptide(L)'
;MQKQENNIIIYQDEDGVTKVSVKFSDEDIWLTQNQIAEIYKTTQQNISLHIKNIYKDNELEKNSTNKEFLLVQNEGNRQVKRNIDHYNLDMIIALGYRVQSQVATRFRVWATQRLHEYMQKGFAMDDERLKQGGNRYFRELLQRIRDIRSSERNFYQQVTDIYATSIDYDPRSDLTKKFFATVQNKLHFAVHEHTAAELIYERVDNEKPFVGMTNFKGDYVTIDDVKIAKNYLSEIELQRLNLLVSQFLDFAEFQALEQQTMTMKDWINELDNQIIQNKRKLLEGKGKISHQEAMEKAEKEFEIYRDREMKQLESDFDKMVKMLKDNNKNN
;
A
#
# COMPACT_ATOMS: atom_id res chain seq x y z
N MET A 1 16.63 31.91 4.95
CA MET A 1 15.76 30.74 4.88
C MET A 1 14.31 31.23 4.75
N GLN A 2 13.79 31.28 3.53
CA GLN A 2 12.40 31.65 3.27
C GLN A 2 11.50 30.49 3.73
N LYS A 3 10.58 30.75 4.67
CA LYS A 3 9.49 29.84 5.02
C LYS A 3 8.61 29.70 3.77
N GLN A 4 8.61 28.55 3.13
CA GLN A 4 7.56 28.19 2.19
C GLN A 4 6.24 28.12 2.99
N GLU A 5 5.40 29.12 2.82
CA GLU A 5 3.99 29.02 3.17
C GLU A 5 3.36 28.03 2.19
N ASN A 6 3.18 26.79 2.62
CA ASN A 6 2.45 25.80 1.85
C ASN A 6 0.96 26.15 1.92
N ASN A 7 0.47 26.84 0.91
CA ASN A 7 -0.96 27.05 0.72
C ASN A 7 -1.59 25.74 0.25
N ILE A 8 -2.30 25.04 1.12
CA ILE A 8 -3.14 23.93 0.72
C ILE A 8 -4.54 24.44 0.43
N ILE A 9 -5.06 24.03 -0.71
CA ILE A 9 -6.46 24.17 -1.07
C ILE A 9 -7.17 22.95 -0.47
N ILE A 10 -7.81 23.11 0.68
CA ILE A 10 -8.63 22.05 1.29
C ILE A 10 -9.90 21.84 0.47
N TYR A 11 -10.44 22.91 -0.09
CA TYR A 11 -11.62 22.92 -0.94
C TYR A 11 -11.56 24.12 -1.89
N GLN A 12 -11.81 23.90 -3.18
CA GLN A 12 -11.89 24.96 -4.18
C GLN A 12 -13.36 25.23 -4.46
N ASP A 13 -13.86 26.42 -4.10
CA ASP A 13 -15.19 26.90 -4.50
C ASP A 13 -15.19 27.22 -6.00
N GLU A 14 -16.36 27.19 -6.66
CA GLU A 14 -16.50 27.53 -8.08
C GLU A 14 -15.97 28.94 -8.41
N ASP A 15 -15.95 29.83 -7.43
CA ASP A 15 -15.36 31.19 -7.53
C ASP A 15 -13.83 31.21 -7.33
N GLY A 16 -13.17 30.11 -7.09
CA GLY A 16 -11.70 29.96 -7.09
C GLY A 16 -10.93 30.64 -5.95
N VAL A 17 -11.55 31.12 -4.89
CA VAL A 17 -10.96 32.13 -4.00
C VAL A 17 -10.87 31.80 -2.51
N THR A 18 -11.05 30.58 -2.06
CA THR A 18 -10.76 30.33 -0.63
C THR A 18 -9.35 29.78 -0.43
N LYS A 19 -8.35 30.67 -0.43
CA LYS A 19 -6.97 30.35 -0.03
C LYS A 19 -6.85 30.55 1.48
N VAL A 20 -6.69 29.48 2.24
CA VAL A 20 -6.41 29.53 3.67
C VAL A 20 -4.94 29.15 3.88
N SER A 21 -4.20 30.00 4.59
CA SER A 21 -2.83 29.68 5.03
C SER A 21 -2.91 28.56 6.07
N VAL A 22 -2.34 27.43 5.75
CA VAL A 22 -2.43 26.22 6.55
C VAL A 22 -1.07 25.94 7.20
N LYS A 23 -1.08 25.55 8.46
CA LYS A 23 0.13 25.11 9.14
C LYS A 23 0.25 23.59 8.98
N PHE A 24 1.37 23.15 8.40
CA PHE A 24 1.76 21.75 8.35
C PHE A 24 2.62 21.40 9.56
N SER A 25 2.24 20.38 10.29
CA SER A 25 3.05 19.75 11.33
C SER A 25 2.74 18.26 11.36
N ASP A 26 3.77 17.43 11.46
CA ASP A 26 3.64 15.97 11.58
C ASP A 26 2.80 15.31 10.45
N GLU A 27 2.96 15.79 9.21
CA GLU A 27 2.22 15.35 8.02
C GLU A 27 0.71 15.66 8.05
N ASP A 28 0.22 16.45 9.02
CA ASP A 28 -1.18 16.83 9.18
C ASP A 28 -1.38 18.35 9.05
N ILE A 29 -2.64 18.73 8.83
CA ILE A 29 -3.10 20.11 8.68
C ILE A 29 -3.64 20.60 10.01
N TRP A 30 -3.17 21.76 10.47
CA TRP A 30 -3.60 22.35 11.73
C TRP A 30 -4.15 23.75 11.53
N LEU A 31 -5.40 23.99 11.91
CA LEU A 31 -6.12 25.27 11.78
C LEU A 31 -6.67 25.75 13.10
N THR A 32 -6.68 27.08 13.27
CA THR A 32 -7.39 27.73 14.38
C THR A 32 -8.91 27.74 14.15
N GLN A 33 -9.68 27.95 15.23
CA GLN A 33 -11.14 28.10 15.12
C GLN A 33 -11.56 29.22 14.16
N ASN A 34 -10.80 30.32 14.12
CA ASN A 34 -11.06 31.43 13.21
C ASN A 34 -10.86 31.02 11.75
N GLN A 35 -9.77 30.34 11.44
CA GLN A 35 -9.49 29.84 10.08
C GLN A 35 -10.56 28.84 9.63
N ILE A 36 -11.00 27.94 10.52
CA ILE A 36 -12.09 27.00 10.24
C ILE A 36 -13.42 27.74 10.00
N ALA A 37 -13.71 28.75 10.81
CA ALA A 37 -14.90 29.60 10.64
C ALA A 37 -14.90 30.32 9.29
N GLU A 38 -13.72 30.82 8.85
CA GLU A 38 -13.53 31.44 7.54
C GLU A 38 -13.75 30.44 6.39
N ILE A 39 -13.19 29.23 6.49
CA ILE A 39 -13.37 28.16 5.49
C ILE A 39 -14.86 27.84 5.32
N TYR A 40 -15.58 27.62 6.42
CA TYR A 40 -16.98 27.22 6.37
C TYR A 40 -17.96 28.41 6.27
N LYS A 41 -17.44 29.64 6.15
CA LYS A 41 -18.26 30.89 6.11
C LYS A 41 -19.30 30.91 7.23
N THR A 42 -18.82 30.74 8.47
CA THR A 42 -19.61 30.73 9.70
C THR A 42 -18.92 31.56 10.79
N THR A 43 -19.48 31.61 12.01
CA THR A 43 -18.87 32.34 13.12
C THR A 43 -17.96 31.44 13.97
N GLN A 44 -16.93 32.04 14.60
CA GLN A 44 -16.08 31.32 15.53
C GLN A 44 -16.86 30.71 16.71
N GLN A 45 -17.91 31.40 17.18
CA GLN A 45 -18.76 30.90 18.27
C GLN A 45 -19.48 29.62 17.87
N ASN A 46 -19.96 29.54 16.62
CA ASN A 46 -20.59 28.33 16.08
C ASN A 46 -19.59 27.17 15.99
N ILE A 47 -18.38 27.42 15.50
CA ILE A 47 -17.30 26.44 15.48
C ILE A 47 -16.97 25.95 16.89
N SER A 48 -16.80 26.88 17.85
CA SER A 48 -16.50 26.52 19.24
C SER A 48 -17.60 25.66 19.88
N LEU A 49 -18.89 25.97 19.59
CA LEU A 49 -20.02 25.16 20.06
C LEU A 49 -19.98 23.72 19.50
N HIS A 50 -19.72 23.58 18.19
CA HIS A 50 -19.64 22.27 17.56
C HIS A 50 -18.42 21.46 18.08
N ILE A 51 -17.27 22.07 18.28
CA ILE A 51 -16.09 21.42 18.88
C ILE A 51 -16.41 20.87 20.26
N LYS A 52 -17.09 21.68 21.13
CA LYS A 52 -17.52 21.22 22.47
C LYS A 52 -18.44 20.01 22.37
N ASN A 53 -19.37 20.01 21.41
CA ASN A 53 -20.32 18.91 21.26
C ASN A 53 -19.61 17.64 20.72
N ILE A 54 -18.66 17.76 19.76
CA ILE A 54 -17.86 16.64 19.23
C ILE A 54 -17.11 15.95 20.39
N TYR A 55 -16.45 16.71 21.25
CA TYR A 55 -15.76 16.13 22.40
C TYR A 55 -16.71 15.56 23.46
N LYS A 56 -17.86 16.23 23.71
CA LYS A 56 -18.87 15.75 24.65
C LYS A 56 -19.49 14.42 24.18
N ASP A 57 -19.72 14.29 22.88
CA ASP A 57 -20.31 13.09 22.27
C ASP A 57 -19.27 11.96 22.11
N ASN A 58 -18.01 12.18 22.48
CA ASN A 58 -16.87 11.26 22.29
C ASN A 58 -16.66 10.85 20.84
N GLU A 59 -17.02 11.72 19.88
CA GLU A 59 -16.79 11.46 18.45
C GLU A 59 -15.30 11.53 18.11
N LEU A 60 -14.57 12.46 18.75
CA LEU A 60 -13.12 12.61 18.63
C LEU A 60 -12.48 12.83 20.00
N GLU A 61 -11.22 12.40 20.14
CA GLU A 61 -10.43 12.63 21.35
C GLU A 61 -9.70 13.98 21.30
N LYS A 62 -9.73 14.74 22.40
CA LYS A 62 -9.08 16.05 22.45
C LYS A 62 -7.57 15.95 22.25
N ASN A 63 -6.92 14.97 22.86
CA ASN A 63 -5.46 14.83 22.84
C ASN A 63 -4.88 14.55 21.44
N SER A 64 -5.67 13.89 20.58
CA SER A 64 -5.24 13.56 19.19
C SER A 64 -5.61 14.64 18.18
N THR A 65 -6.60 15.50 18.49
CA THR A 65 -7.18 16.45 17.53
C THR A 65 -6.97 17.91 17.87
N ASN A 66 -6.37 18.23 19.03
CA ASN A 66 -6.05 19.58 19.47
C ASN A 66 -4.58 19.70 19.87
N LYS A 67 -3.92 20.76 19.39
CA LYS A 67 -2.56 21.16 19.77
C LYS A 67 -2.51 22.67 19.99
N GLU A 68 -1.81 23.10 21.05
CA GLU A 68 -1.50 24.51 21.27
C GLU A 68 -0.20 24.88 20.54
N PHE A 69 -0.27 25.94 19.73
CA PHE A 69 0.91 26.51 19.11
C PHE A 69 1.14 27.94 19.63
N LEU A 70 2.41 28.24 19.92
CA LEU A 70 2.84 29.57 20.31
C LEU A 70 2.84 30.50 19.09
N LEU A 71 1.94 31.48 19.09
CA LEU A 71 1.92 32.54 18.08
C LEU A 71 2.46 33.85 18.69
N VAL A 72 3.35 34.50 17.94
CA VAL A 72 3.87 35.83 18.28
C VAL A 72 3.13 36.83 17.42
N GLN A 73 2.30 37.66 18.04
CA GLN A 73 1.57 38.76 17.36
C GLN A 73 2.11 40.11 17.78
N ASN A 74 2.25 41.02 16.82
CA ASN A 74 2.62 42.41 17.10
C ASN A 74 1.33 43.21 17.40
N GLU A 75 1.12 43.57 18.66
CA GLU A 75 0.03 44.46 19.08
C GLU A 75 0.64 45.88 19.30
N GLY A 76 0.52 46.71 18.29
CA GLY A 76 1.22 48.02 18.28
C GLY A 76 2.74 47.86 18.36
N ASN A 77 3.38 48.40 19.40
CA ASN A 77 4.84 48.32 19.61
C ASN A 77 5.29 47.15 20.50
N ARG A 78 4.39 46.20 20.84
CA ARG A 78 4.72 45.06 21.71
C ARG A 78 4.52 43.73 20.99
N GLN A 79 5.50 42.84 21.15
CA GLN A 79 5.34 41.45 20.75
C GLN A 79 4.62 40.66 21.89
N VAL A 80 3.45 40.14 21.61
CA VAL A 80 2.69 39.31 22.55
C VAL A 80 2.74 37.88 22.10
N LYS A 81 3.16 36.99 23.01
CA LYS A 81 3.16 35.53 22.80
C LYS A 81 1.87 34.97 23.34
N ARG A 82 1.11 34.26 22.48
CA ARG A 82 -0.12 33.57 22.87
C ARG A 82 -0.11 32.12 22.43
N ASN A 83 -0.49 31.23 23.32
CA ASN A 83 -0.81 29.85 22.94
C ASN A 83 -2.20 29.85 22.32
N ILE A 84 -2.31 29.36 21.10
CA ILE A 84 -3.57 29.28 20.36
C ILE A 84 -3.84 27.84 20.00
N ASP A 85 -5.06 27.38 20.36
CA ASP A 85 -5.56 26.05 19.97
C ASP A 85 -5.68 25.93 18.46
N HIS A 86 -5.11 24.86 17.95
CA HIS A 86 -5.24 24.42 16.55
C HIS A 86 -5.85 23.03 16.53
N TYR A 87 -6.59 22.77 15.50
CA TYR A 87 -7.35 21.54 15.29
C TYR A 87 -6.90 20.88 14.00
N ASN A 88 -6.77 19.56 14.03
CA ASN A 88 -6.29 18.77 12.91
C ASN A 88 -7.37 18.52 11.84
N LEU A 89 -6.99 17.78 10.78
CA LEU A 89 -7.89 17.47 9.66
C LEU A 89 -9.15 16.71 10.11
N ASP A 90 -9.05 15.81 11.08
CA ASP A 90 -10.20 15.03 11.57
C ASP A 90 -11.28 15.96 12.16
N MET A 91 -10.85 16.93 12.98
CA MET A 91 -11.77 17.93 13.53
C MET A 91 -12.36 18.82 12.44
N ILE A 92 -11.58 19.22 11.44
CA ILE A 92 -12.05 20.04 10.30
C ILE A 92 -13.14 19.28 9.53
N ILE A 93 -12.93 17.99 9.26
CA ILE A 93 -13.91 17.14 8.59
C ILE A 93 -15.18 16.98 9.41
N ALA A 94 -15.07 16.65 10.71
CA ALA A 94 -16.21 16.49 11.61
C ALA A 94 -17.07 17.77 11.67
N LEU A 95 -16.43 18.94 11.73
CA LEU A 95 -17.11 20.24 11.66
C LEU A 95 -17.83 20.45 10.32
N GLY A 96 -17.25 20.03 9.20
CA GLY A 96 -17.86 20.11 7.88
C GLY A 96 -19.18 19.33 7.77
N TYR A 97 -19.34 18.26 8.54
CA TYR A 97 -20.60 17.52 8.63
C TYR A 97 -21.65 18.16 9.57
N ARG A 98 -21.22 18.94 10.55
CA ARG A 98 -22.11 19.53 11.58
C ARG A 98 -22.53 20.99 11.27
N VAL A 99 -21.64 21.75 10.62
CA VAL A 99 -21.91 23.18 10.32
C VAL A 99 -22.99 23.33 9.25
N GLN A 100 -23.94 24.24 9.49
CA GLN A 100 -24.99 24.58 8.56
C GLN A 100 -24.61 25.82 7.75
N SER A 101 -23.85 25.61 6.66
CA SER A 101 -23.52 26.64 5.69
C SER A 101 -23.55 26.07 4.28
N GLN A 102 -23.67 26.95 3.27
CA GLN A 102 -23.66 26.53 1.88
C GLN A 102 -22.32 25.88 1.50
N VAL A 103 -21.21 26.39 2.05
CA VAL A 103 -19.86 25.82 1.84
C VAL A 103 -19.75 24.44 2.46
N ALA A 104 -20.22 24.27 3.71
CA ALA A 104 -20.24 22.96 4.36
C ALA A 104 -21.14 21.95 3.61
N THR A 105 -22.23 22.40 3.00
CA THR A 105 -23.07 21.54 2.15
C THR A 105 -22.32 21.09 0.90
N ARG A 106 -21.61 21.99 0.19
CA ARG A 106 -20.77 21.64 -0.96
C ARG A 106 -19.64 20.69 -0.57
N PHE A 107 -19.00 20.92 0.59
CA PHE A 107 -18.00 20.01 1.13
C PHE A 107 -18.55 18.59 1.32
N ARG A 108 -19.74 18.44 1.92
CA ARG A 108 -20.38 17.13 2.10
C ARG A 108 -20.68 16.44 0.77
N VAL A 109 -21.17 17.18 -0.22
CA VAL A 109 -21.42 16.64 -1.58
C VAL A 109 -20.12 16.14 -2.21
N TRP A 110 -19.06 16.94 -2.16
CA TRP A 110 -17.74 16.54 -2.65
C TRP A 110 -17.19 15.31 -1.93
N ALA A 111 -17.24 15.30 -0.59
CA ALA A 111 -16.76 14.16 0.21
C ALA A 111 -17.55 12.88 -0.11
N THR A 112 -18.88 12.99 -0.24
CA THR A 112 -19.75 11.87 -0.64
C THR A 112 -19.36 11.32 -2.01
N GLN A 113 -19.07 12.19 -2.99
CA GLN A 113 -18.63 11.76 -4.31
C GLN A 113 -17.30 11.00 -4.26
N ARG A 114 -16.32 11.47 -3.45
CA ARG A 114 -15.02 10.79 -3.27
C ARG A 114 -15.19 9.43 -2.58
N LEU A 115 -16.03 9.37 -1.57
CA LEU A 115 -16.35 8.09 -0.90
C LEU A 115 -17.07 7.13 -1.85
N HIS A 116 -18.02 7.61 -2.66
CA HIS A 116 -18.69 6.81 -3.66
C HIS A 116 -17.70 6.23 -4.70
N GLU A 117 -16.81 7.07 -5.20
CA GLU A 117 -15.75 6.66 -6.13
C GLU A 117 -14.86 5.57 -5.51
N TYR A 118 -14.42 5.79 -4.27
CA TYR A 118 -13.61 4.81 -3.55
C TYR A 118 -14.34 3.48 -3.32
N MET A 119 -15.62 3.52 -2.90
CA MET A 119 -16.41 2.32 -2.67
C MET A 119 -16.67 1.51 -3.95
N GLN A 120 -16.85 2.18 -5.07
CA GLN A 120 -17.10 1.52 -6.36
C GLN A 120 -15.83 0.99 -7.02
N LYS A 121 -14.75 1.78 -7.00
CA LYS A 121 -13.52 1.50 -7.76
C LYS A 121 -12.39 0.93 -6.87
N GLY A 122 -12.45 1.10 -5.55
CA GLY A 122 -11.37 0.78 -4.61
C GLY A 122 -10.25 1.83 -4.58
N PHE A 123 -10.39 2.96 -5.29
CA PHE A 123 -9.47 4.09 -5.28
C PHE A 123 -10.19 5.41 -5.58
N ALA A 124 -9.59 6.52 -5.13
CA ALA A 124 -9.94 7.87 -5.54
C ALA A 124 -8.63 8.64 -5.79
N MET A 125 -8.51 9.34 -6.92
CA MET A 125 -7.27 10.03 -7.31
C MET A 125 -7.54 11.50 -7.66
N ASP A 126 -6.52 12.32 -7.39
CA ASP A 126 -6.42 13.69 -7.86
C ASP A 126 -5.41 13.74 -9.02
N ASP A 127 -5.91 13.55 -10.25
CA ASP A 127 -5.10 13.44 -11.45
C ASP A 127 -4.28 14.72 -11.69
N GLU A 128 -4.85 15.89 -11.45
CA GLU A 128 -4.16 17.17 -11.64
C GLU A 128 -2.99 17.32 -10.69
N ARG A 129 -3.16 16.95 -9.44
CA ARG A 129 -2.10 16.96 -8.44
C ARG A 129 -1.00 15.96 -8.77
N LEU A 130 -1.35 14.79 -9.29
CA LEU A 130 -0.39 13.75 -9.68
C LEU A 130 0.40 14.14 -10.94
N LYS A 131 -0.21 14.85 -11.91
CA LYS A 131 0.44 15.35 -13.13
C LYS A 131 1.48 16.43 -12.86
N GLN A 132 1.38 17.18 -11.77
CA GLN A 132 2.30 18.29 -11.46
C GLN A 132 3.77 17.88 -11.24
N GLY A 133 4.09 16.59 -11.27
CA GLY A 133 5.45 16.03 -11.32
C GLY A 133 6.26 16.14 -10.02
N GLY A 134 7.33 15.33 -9.91
CA GLY A 134 8.29 15.40 -8.78
C GLY A 134 7.76 14.91 -7.42
N ASN A 135 6.50 14.52 -7.34
CA ASN A 135 5.83 14.15 -6.11
C ASN A 135 6.19 12.70 -5.70
N ARG A 136 6.60 12.51 -4.43
CA ARG A 136 6.85 11.17 -3.86
C ARG A 136 5.61 10.27 -4.01
N TYR A 137 4.41 10.84 -3.93
CA TYR A 137 3.14 10.11 -4.06
C TYR A 137 2.88 9.56 -5.47
N PHE A 138 3.36 10.22 -6.52
CA PHE A 138 3.31 9.67 -7.87
C PHE A 138 4.18 8.40 -8.00
N ARG A 139 5.37 8.41 -7.41
CA ARG A 139 6.24 7.22 -7.36
C ARG A 139 5.62 6.10 -6.54
N GLU A 140 5.02 6.44 -5.40
CA GLU A 140 4.27 5.48 -4.56
C GLU A 140 3.11 4.86 -5.33
N LEU A 141 2.31 5.68 -6.03
CA LEU A 141 1.21 5.19 -6.87
C LEU A 141 1.70 4.23 -7.94
N LEU A 142 2.76 4.59 -8.67
CA LEU A 142 3.37 3.70 -9.67
C LEU A 142 3.84 2.38 -9.07
N GLN A 143 4.42 2.42 -7.87
CA GLN A 143 4.84 1.21 -7.17
C GLN A 143 3.63 0.34 -6.81
N ARG A 144 2.58 0.92 -6.25
CA ARG A 144 1.32 0.21 -5.92
C ARG A 144 0.67 -0.41 -7.15
N ILE A 145 0.61 0.32 -8.27
CA ILE A 145 0.07 -0.21 -9.54
C ILE A 145 0.89 -1.41 -9.99
N ARG A 146 2.22 -1.34 -9.95
CA ARG A 146 3.11 -2.45 -10.30
C ARG A 146 2.91 -3.65 -9.38
N ASP A 147 2.80 -3.43 -8.07
CA ASP A 147 2.55 -4.47 -7.07
C ASP A 147 1.21 -5.19 -7.31
N ILE A 148 0.15 -4.42 -7.63
CA ILE A 148 -1.17 -4.98 -7.96
C ILE A 148 -1.08 -5.79 -9.26
N ARG A 149 -0.45 -5.24 -10.29
CA ARG A 149 -0.31 -5.87 -11.62
C ARG A 149 0.53 -7.14 -11.57
N SER A 150 1.58 -7.15 -10.77
CA SER A 150 2.48 -8.29 -10.56
C SER A 150 2.05 -9.22 -9.42
N SER A 151 0.88 -8.99 -8.79
CA SER A 151 0.35 -9.96 -7.83
C SER A 151 0.15 -11.32 -8.54
N GLU A 152 0.46 -12.42 -7.84
CA GLU A 152 0.53 -13.74 -8.47
C GLU A 152 -0.74 -14.10 -9.24
N ARG A 153 -1.91 -13.83 -8.65
CA ARG A 153 -3.20 -14.08 -9.31
C ARG A 153 -3.38 -13.22 -10.56
N ASN A 154 -3.12 -11.91 -10.48
CA ASN A 154 -3.32 -11.00 -11.60
C ASN A 154 -2.29 -11.26 -12.70
N PHE A 155 -1.03 -11.53 -12.34
CA PHE A 155 0.01 -11.90 -13.28
C PHE A 155 -0.36 -13.18 -14.02
N TYR A 156 -0.75 -14.22 -13.28
CA TYR A 156 -1.19 -15.49 -13.88
C TYR A 156 -2.35 -15.27 -14.86
N GLN A 157 -3.36 -14.51 -14.47
CA GLN A 157 -4.51 -14.23 -15.32
C GLN A 157 -4.11 -13.44 -16.57
N GLN A 158 -3.33 -12.36 -16.45
CA GLN A 158 -2.89 -11.55 -17.58
C GLN A 158 -1.99 -12.34 -18.53
N VAL A 159 -1.07 -13.16 -18.02
CA VAL A 159 -0.26 -14.05 -18.86
C VAL A 159 -1.14 -15.09 -19.55
N THR A 160 -2.19 -15.60 -18.90
CA THR A 160 -3.17 -16.50 -19.52
C THR A 160 -3.94 -15.81 -20.64
N ASP A 161 -4.39 -14.59 -20.41
CA ASP A 161 -5.14 -13.79 -21.39
C ASP A 161 -4.28 -13.48 -22.62
N ILE A 162 -3.02 -13.05 -22.43
CA ILE A 162 -2.05 -12.86 -23.50
C ILE A 162 -1.84 -14.16 -24.29
N TYR A 163 -1.70 -15.25 -23.57
CA TYR A 163 -1.45 -16.54 -24.14
C TYR A 163 -2.64 -17.07 -24.95
N ALA A 164 -3.85 -16.81 -24.50
CA ALA A 164 -5.07 -17.14 -25.23
C ALA A 164 -5.17 -16.41 -26.58
N THR A 165 -4.39 -15.35 -26.77
CA THR A 165 -4.28 -14.65 -28.08
C THR A 165 -3.29 -15.33 -29.04
N SER A 166 -2.50 -16.30 -28.58
CA SER A 166 -1.56 -17.03 -29.45
C SER A 166 -2.30 -17.89 -30.48
N ILE A 167 -1.81 -17.88 -31.69
CA ILE A 167 -2.45 -18.63 -32.80
C ILE A 167 -2.37 -20.16 -32.64
N ASP A 168 -1.43 -20.65 -31.83
CA ASP A 168 -1.19 -22.06 -31.50
C ASP A 168 -1.65 -22.43 -30.07
N TYR A 169 -2.53 -21.60 -29.46
CA TYR A 169 -3.06 -21.85 -28.12
C TYR A 169 -4.00 -23.04 -28.09
N ASP A 170 -3.70 -24.01 -27.22
CA ASP A 170 -4.59 -25.09 -26.85
C ASP A 170 -4.66 -25.22 -25.31
N PRO A 171 -5.81 -24.89 -24.68
CA PRO A 171 -5.95 -24.94 -23.22
C PRO A 171 -5.78 -26.33 -22.61
N ARG A 172 -5.86 -27.37 -23.42
CA ARG A 172 -5.69 -28.77 -22.98
C ARG A 172 -4.26 -29.28 -23.13
N SER A 173 -3.41 -28.52 -23.81
CA SER A 173 -2.03 -28.89 -24.09
C SER A 173 -1.16 -28.82 -22.83
N ASP A 174 -0.29 -29.81 -22.64
CA ASP A 174 0.76 -29.77 -21.62
C ASP A 174 1.77 -28.62 -21.86
N LEU A 175 1.86 -28.13 -23.09
CA LEU A 175 2.65 -26.94 -23.40
C LEU A 175 2.15 -25.70 -22.67
N THR A 176 0.83 -25.54 -22.56
CA THR A 176 0.20 -24.43 -21.85
C THR A 176 0.60 -24.42 -20.36
N LYS A 177 0.53 -25.58 -19.69
CA LYS A 177 0.93 -25.70 -18.28
C LYS A 177 2.41 -25.43 -18.08
N LYS A 178 3.26 -25.92 -19.00
CA LYS A 178 4.71 -25.73 -18.96
C LYS A 178 5.11 -24.27 -19.23
N PHE A 179 4.35 -23.56 -20.04
CA PHE A 179 4.64 -22.16 -20.38
C PHE A 179 4.65 -21.26 -19.14
N PHE A 180 3.61 -21.33 -18.31
CA PHE A 180 3.54 -20.52 -17.08
C PHE A 180 4.74 -20.77 -16.17
N ALA A 181 5.04 -22.04 -15.93
CA ALA A 181 6.21 -22.41 -15.13
C ALA A 181 7.50 -21.88 -15.76
N THR A 182 7.60 -21.90 -17.09
CA THR A 182 8.76 -21.38 -17.82
C THR A 182 8.88 -19.88 -17.68
N VAL A 183 7.80 -19.11 -17.91
CA VAL A 183 7.79 -17.65 -17.76
C VAL A 183 8.12 -17.25 -16.34
N GLN A 184 7.47 -17.85 -15.35
CA GLN A 184 7.72 -17.58 -13.94
C GLN A 184 9.18 -17.87 -13.56
N ASN A 185 9.72 -19.03 -13.93
CA ASN A 185 11.08 -19.39 -13.61
C ASN A 185 12.11 -18.50 -14.30
N LYS A 186 11.89 -18.11 -15.56
CA LYS A 186 12.78 -17.19 -16.29
C LYS A 186 12.80 -15.79 -15.63
N LEU A 187 11.65 -15.27 -15.21
CA LEU A 187 11.55 -13.99 -14.53
C LEU A 187 12.23 -14.03 -13.16
N HIS A 188 11.99 -15.07 -12.35
CA HIS A 188 12.69 -15.26 -11.08
C HIS A 188 14.20 -15.35 -11.29
N PHE A 189 14.64 -16.19 -12.22
CA PHE A 189 16.06 -16.36 -12.49
C PHE A 189 16.74 -15.07 -12.97
N ALA A 190 16.07 -14.27 -13.78
CA ALA A 190 16.57 -12.96 -14.21
C ALA A 190 16.78 -11.99 -13.03
N VAL A 191 16.04 -12.14 -11.92
CA VAL A 191 16.14 -11.26 -10.76
C VAL A 191 17.25 -11.67 -9.82
N HIS A 192 17.34 -12.96 -9.45
CA HIS A 192 18.20 -13.45 -8.37
C HIS A 192 18.97 -14.75 -8.71
N GLU A 193 18.98 -15.15 -9.96
CA GLU A 193 19.74 -16.31 -10.51
C GLU A 193 19.30 -17.68 -9.94
N HIS A 194 18.06 -17.78 -9.43
CA HIS A 194 17.45 -19.02 -8.95
C HIS A 194 16.05 -19.16 -9.55
N THR A 195 15.60 -20.39 -9.76
CA THR A 195 14.18 -20.65 -10.04
C THR A 195 13.31 -20.43 -8.81
N ALA A 196 11.99 -20.38 -8.97
CA ALA A 196 11.08 -20.26 -7.84
C ALA A 196 11.27 -21.38 -6.80
N ALA A 197 11.48 -22.61 -7.26
CA ALA A 197 11.74 -23.77 -6.41
C ALA A 197 13.07 -23.65 -5.65
N GLU A 198 14.13 -23.27 -6.35
CA GLU A 198 15.45 -23.06 -5.75
C GLU A 198 15.41 -21.96 -4.69
N LEU A 199 14.69 -20.86 -4.95
CA LEU A 199 14.55 -19.75 -3.99
C LEU A 199 13.88 -20.19 -2.70
N ILE A 200 12.74 -20.90 -2.80
CA ILE A 200 12.05 -21.44 -1.64
C ILE A 200 12.99 -22.39 -0.88
N TYR A 201 13.61 -23.34 -1.59
CA TYR A 201 14.49 -24.34 -1.01
C TYR A 201 15.66 -23.71 -0.23
N GLU A 202 16.26 -22.64 -0.73
CA GLU A 202 17.39 -21.97 -0.09
C GLU A 202 16.98 -21.11 1.10
N ARG A 203 15.84 -20.40 0.99
CA ARG A 203 15.51 -19.34 1.95
C ARG A 203 14.54 -19.77 3.03
N VAL A 204 13.80 -20.87 2.83
CA VAL A 204 12.94 -21.44 3.88
C VAL A 204 13.79 -21.94 5.04
N ASP A 205 13.50 -21.43 6.24
CA ASP A 205 14.28 -21.70 7.44
C ASP A 205 13.41 -21.48 8.68
N ASN A 206 13.15 -22.55 9.42
CA ASN A 206 12.32 -22.52 10.61
C ASN A 206 12.92 -21.69 11.76
N GLU A 207 14.22 -21.44 11.77
CA GLU A 207 14.90 -20.63 12.80
C GLU A 207 14.69 -19.12 12.57
N LYS A 208 14.36 -18.71 11.35
CA LYS A 208 14.13 -17.30 11.00
C LYS A 208 12.69 -16.84 11.29
N PRO A 209 12.51 -15.54 11.54
CA PRO A 209 11.17 -14.94 11.60
C PRO A 209 10.38 -15.27 10.33
N PHE A 210 9.09 -15.57 10.48
CA PHE A 210 8.19 -15.90 9.37
C PHE A 210 8.71 -16.99 8.42
N VAL A 211 9.44 -17.98 8.96
CA VAL A 211 10.03 -19.10 8.18
C VAL A 211 11.01 -18.61 7.09
N GLY A 212 11.66 -17.47 7.30
CA GLY A 212 12.57 -16.84 6.35
C GLY A 212 11.92 -15.97 5.27
N MET A 213 10.60 -15.80 5.30
CA MET A 213 9.92 -14.87 4.40
C MET A 213 10.21 -13.41 4.75
N THR A 214 10.44 -12.59 3.74
CA THR A 214 10.80 -11.16 3.87
C THR A 214 9.68 -10.20 3.45
N ASN A 215 8.72 -10.68 2.66
CA ASN A 215 7.58 -9.91 2.14
C ASN A 215 6.22 -10.42 2.63
N PHE A 216 6.21 -11.09 3.75
CA PHE A 216 4.99 -11.56 4.38
C PHE A 216 4.20 -10.39 5.00
N LYS A 217 2.88 -10.32 4.76
CA LYS A 217 2.00 -9.22 5.23
C LYS A 217 0.89 -9.70 6.17
N GLY A 218 0.86 -10.97 6.54
CA GLY A 218 -0.13 -11.54 7.46
C GLY A 218 0.28 -11.44 8.92
N ASP A 219 -0.69 -11.62 9.82
CA ASP A 219 -0.46 -11.67 11.26
C ASP A 219 0.11 -13.04 11.69
N TYR A 220 -0.16 -14.09 10.92
CA TYR A 220 0.33 -15.46 11.15
C TYR A 220 0.65 -16.15 9.83
N VAL A 221 1.66 -17.00 9.86
CA VAL A 221 2.13 -17.75 8.68
C VAL A 221 1.25 -18.95 8.43
N THR A 222 0.84 -19.16 7.17
CA THR A 222 0.11 -20.35 6.72
C THR A 222 1.00 -21.25 5.86
N ILE A 223 0.58 -22.50 5.67
CA ILE A 223 1.29 -23.44 4.78
C ILE A 223 1.30 -22.96 3.33
N ASP A 224 0.28 -22.22 2.91
CA ASP A 224 0.20 -21.70 1.56
C ASP A 224 1.19 -20.54 1.36
N ASP A 225 1.42 -19.71 2.39
CA ASP A 225 2.37 -18.61 2.32
C ASP A 225 3.80 -19.08 2.10
N VAL A 226 4.23 -20.17 2.77
CA VAL A 226 5.60 -20.70 2.64
C VAL A 226 5.89 -21.35 1.29
N LYS A 227 4.85 -21.66 0.51
CA LYS A 227 4.95 -22.21 -0.85
C LYS A 227 5.09 -21.16 -1.93
N ILE A 228 4.98 -19.88 -1.59
CA ILE A 228 5.02 -18.76 -2.53
C ILE A 228 6.42 -18.17 -2.58
N ALA A 229 7.15 -18.39 -3.67
CA ALA A 229 8.52 -17.91 -3.86
C ALA A 229 8.66 -16.38 -3.67
N LYS A 230 7.65 -15.62 -4.10
CA LYS A 230 7.62 -14.15 -3.99
C LYS A 230 7.74 -13.67 -2.53
N ASN A 231 7.26 -14.44 -1.57
CA ASN A 231 7.32 -14.08 -0.15
C ASN A 231 8.75 -14.08 0.41
N TYR A 232 9.68 -14.76 -0.26
CA TYR A 232 11.10 -14.82 0.13
C TYR A 232 11.99 -13.79 -0.57
N LEU A 233 11.43 -12.94 -1.43
CA LEU A 233 12.19 -11.90 -2.14
C LEU A 233 12.46 -10.71 -1.22
N SER A 234 13.68 -10.18 -1.25
CA SER A 234 13.97 -8.87 -0.67
C SER A 234 13.19 -7.78 -1.41
N GLU A 235 13.04 -6.62 -0.77
CA GLU A 235 12.32 -5.48 -1.38
C GLU A 235 12.88 -5.10 -2.76
N ILE A 236 14.22 -5.09 -2.90
CA ILE A 236 14.88 -4.78 -4.18
C ILE A 236 14.60 -5.86 -5.23
N GLU A 237 14.66 -7.14 -4.85
CA GLU A 237 14.35 -8.25 -5.76
C GLU A 237 12.88 -8.19 -6.21
N LEU A 238 11.98 -7.91 -5.29
CA LEU A 238 10.56 -7.74 -5.59
C LEU A 238 10.32 -6.57 -6.56
N GLN A 239 10.95 -5.42 -6.33
CA GLN A 239 10.87 -4.28 -7.25
C GLN A 239 11.38 -4.61 -8.65
N ARG A 240 12.49 -5.34 -8.76
CA ARG A 240 13.06 -5.80 -10.04
C ARG A 240 12.11 -6.76 -10.76
N LEU A 241 11.54 -7.72 -10.02
CA LEU A 241 10.56 -8.66 -10.58
C LEU A 241 9.34 -7.91 -11.13
N ASN A 242 8.79 -6.99 -10.34
CA ASN A 242 7.63 -6.20 -10.72
C ASN A 242 7.90 -5.34 -11.98
N LEU A 243 9.12 -4.83 -12.14
CA LEU A 243 9.52 -4.07 -13.33
C LEU A 243 9.60 -4.97 -14.57
N LEU A 244 10.23 -6.13 -14.47
CA LEU A 244 10.33 -7.09 -15.60
C LEU A 244 8.94 -7.59 -16.02
N VAL A 245 8.09 -7.93 -15.05
CA VAL A 245 6.69 -8.32 -15.31
C VAL A 245 5.95 -7.20 -16.02
N SER A 246 6.05 -5.94 -15.54
CA SER A 246 5.37 -4.81 -16.17
C SER A 246 5.83 -4.59 -17.61
N GLN A 247 7.13 -4.68 -17.90
CA GLN A 247 7.66 -4.56 -19.26
C GLN A 247 7.09 -5.64 -20.18
N PHE A 248 7.02 -6.88 -19.70
CA PHE A 248 6.47 -7.98 -20.50
C PHE A 248 4.97 -7.77 -20.80
N LEU A 249 4.19 -7.34 -19.80
CA LEU A 249 2.77 -7.07 -19.97
C LEU A 249 2.51 -5.84 -20.86
N ASP A 250 3.33 -4.79 -20.74
CA ASP A 250 3.21 -3.59 -21.60
C ASP A 250 3.52 -3.91 -23.06
N PHE A 251 4.54 -4.77 -23.30
CA PHE A 251 4.84 -5.27 -24.65
C PHE A 251 3.66 -6.08 -25.21
N ALA A 252 3.07 -6.96 -24.40
CA ALA A 252 1.97 -7.79 -24.84
C ALA A 252 0.71 -6.95 -25.17
N GLU A 253 0.41 -5.95 -24.35
CA GLU A 253 -0.66 -5.00 -24.62
C GLU A 253 -0.43 -4.24 -25.93
N PHE A 254 0.80 -3.82 -26.19
CA PHE A 254 1.17 -3.18 -27.45
C PHE A 254 0.97 -4.09 -28.66
N GLN A 255 1.41 -5.37 -28.60
CA GLN A 255 1.19 -6.33 -29.68
C GLN A 255 -0.31 -6.56 -29.93
N ALA A 256 -1.13 -6.60 -28.88
CA ALA A 256 -2.57 -6.75 -29.01
C ALA A 256 -3.22 -5.53 -29.69
N LEU A 257 -2.78 -4.32 -29.37
CA LEU A 257 -3.24 -3.08 -30.02
C LEU A 257 -2.88 -3.04 -31.52
N GLU A 258 -1.68 -3.51 -31.87
CA GLU A 258 -1.20 -3.59 -33.27
C GLU A 258 -1.77 -4.82 -34.00
N GLN A 259 -2.60 -5.64 -33.35
CA GLN A 259 -3.18 -6.86 -33.93
C GLN A 259 -2.11 -7.84 -34.49
N GLN A 260 -0.92 -7.83 -33.87
CA GLN A 260 0.16 -8.73 -34.27
C GLN A 260 -0.12 -10.12 -33.72
N THR A 261 -0.12 -11.10 -34.63
CA THR A 261 -0.28 -12.51 -34.24
C THR A 261 1.04 -13.08 -33.74
N MET A 262 1.03 -13.70 -32.57
CA MET A 262 2.19 -14.30 -31.92
C MET A 262 1.92 -15.78 -31.64
N THR A 263 2.97 -16.59 -31.76
CA THR A 263 2.96 -17.99 -31.27
C THR A 263 3.46 -18.04 -29.83
N MET A 264 3.20 -19.15 -29.14
CA MET A 264 3.70 -19.41 -27.78
C MET A 264 5.23 -19.33 -27.73
N LYS A 265 5.89 -19.76 -28.78
CA LYS A 265 7.37 -19.69 -28.93
C LYS A 265 7.81 -18.22 -29.04
N ASP A 266 7.09 -17.40 -29.78
CA ASP A 266 7.42 -15.97 -29.95
C ASP A 266 7.37 -15.24 -28.62
N TRP A 267 6.38 -15.53 -27.78
CA TRP A 267 6.28 -14.96 -26.44
C TRP A 267 7.45 -15.33 -25.53
N ILE A 268 7.94 -16.59 -25.60
CA ILE A 268 9.13 -16.99 -24.84
C ILE A 268 10.37 -16.29 -25.36
N ASN A 269 10.53 -16.20 -26.68
CA ASN A 269 11.68 -15.52 -27.31
C ASN A 269 11.71 -14.04 -26.93
N GLU A 270 10.52 -13.39 -26.90
CA GLU A 270 10.43 -11.97 -26.53
C GLU A 270 10.76 -11.75 -25.06
N LEU A 271 10.29 -12.61 -24.16
CA LEU A 271 10.69 -12.57 -22.76
C LEU A 271 12.21 -12.70 -22.61
N ASP A 272 12.85 -13.62 -23.37
CA ASP A 272 14.30 -13.78 -23.36
C ASP A 272 15.01 -12.52 -23.86
N ASN A 273 14.51 -11.91 -24.93
CA ASN A 273 15.03 -10.65 -25.46
C ASN A 273 14.97 -9.54 -24.41
N GLN A 274 13.83 -9.39 -23.73
CA GLN A 274 13.67 -8.38 -22.67
C GLN A 274 14.62 -8.63 -21.49
N ILE A 275 14.80 -9.88 -21.08
CA ILE A 275 15.75 -10.24 -20.02
C ILE A 275 17.17 -9.84 -20.42
N ILE A 276 17.58 -10.14 -21.65
CA ILE A 276 18.91 -9.79 -22.19
C ILE A 276 19.09 -8.26 -22.29
N GLN A 277 18.07 -7.53 -22.80
CA GLN A 277 18.11 -6.07 -22.89
C GLN A 277 18.26 -5.41 -21.51
N ASN A 278 17.68 -6.00 -20.48
CA ASN A 278 17.86 -5.59 -19.10
C ASN A 278 19.21 -6.06 -18.49
N LYS A 279 20.11 -6.62 -19.30
CA LYS A 279 21.43 -7.12 -18.87
C LYS A 279 21.33 -8.16 -17.76
N ARG A 280 20.33 -9.04 -17.85
CA ARG A 280 20.11 -10.15 -16.93
C ARG A 280 20.44 -11.47 -17.56
N LYS A 281 20.75 -12.47 -16.72
CA LYS A 281 21.07 -13.83 -17.17
C LYS A 281 19.79 -14.58 -17.51
N LEU A 282 19.87 -15.40 -18.54
CA LEU A 282 18.80 -16.33 -18.91
C LEU A 282 18.91 -17.63 -18.11
N LEU A 283 17.76 -18.21 -17.82
CA LEU A 283 17.69 -19.55 -17.27
C LEU A 283 17.97 -20.57 -18.39
N GLU A 284 19.04 -21.33 -18.22
CA GLU A 284 19.38 -22.47 -19.08
C GLU A 284 18.87 -23.76 -18.41
N GLY A 285 17.80 -24.35 -18.95
CA GLY A 285 17.23 -25.59 -18.42
C GLY A 285 16.12 -25.40 -17.38
N LYS A 286 15.96 -26.35 -16.45
CA LYS A 286 14.84 -26.42 -15.51
C LYS A 286 15.17 -26.01 -14.07
N GLY A 287 16.40 -25.60 -13.79
CA GLY A 287 16.91 -25.46 -12.43
C GLY A 287 17.41 -26.80 -11.85
N LYS A 288 18.03 -26.72 -10.66
CA LYS A 288 18.65 -27.87 -9.99
C LYS A 288 17.73 -28.53 -8.95
N ILE A 289 16.76 -27.78 -8.44
CA ILE A 289 15.80 -28.23 -7.42
C ILE A 289 14.44 -28.39 -8.09
N SER A 290 13.81 -29.53 -7.90
CA SER A 290 12.45 -29.77 -8.38
C SER A 290 11.43 -29.01 -7.52
N HIS A 291 10.26 -28.74 -8.09
CA HIS A 291 9.15 -28.15 -7.35
C HIS A 291 8.75 -29.01 -6.14
N GLN A 292 8.75 -30.35 -6.30
CA GLN A 292 8.39 -31.27 -5.23
C GLN A 292 9.37 -31.19 -4.06
N GLU A 293 10.68 -31.24 -4.31
CA GLU A 293 11.71 -31.12 -3.26
C GLU A 293 11.60 -29.80 -2.49
N ALA A 294 11.33 -28.69 -3.20
CA ALA A 294 11.13 -27.40 -2.57
C ALA A 294 9.90 -27.38 -1.67
N MET A 295 8.78 -27.95 -2.13
CA MET A 295 7.54 -27.99 -1.35
C MET A 295 7.66 -28.90 -0.12
N GLU A 296 8.28 -30.08 -0.25
CA GLU A 296 8.54 -30.98 0.86
C GLU A 296 9.42 -30.33 1.96
N LYS A 297 10.47 -29.60 1.55
CA LYS A 297 11.29 -28.84 2.49
C LYS A 297 10.48 -27.72 3.16
N ALA A 298 9.71 -26.94 2.38
CA ALA A 298 8.91 -25.83 2.90
C ALA A 298 7.86 -26.32 3.93
N GLU A 299 7.19 -27.43 3.66
CA GLU A 299 6.23 -28.03 4.59
C GLU A 299 6.90 -28.48 5.88
N LYS A 300 8.04 -29.15 5.78
CA LYS A 300 8.80 -29.60 6.96
C LYS A 300 9.27 -28.43 7.82
N GLU A 301 9.84 -27.40 7.22
CA GLU A 301 10.30 -26.22 7.94
C GLU A 301 9.13 -25.47 8.60
N PHE A 302 8.00 -25.37 7.91
CA PHE A 302 6.79 -24.78 8.46
C PHE A 302 6.24 -25.55 9.65
N GLU A 303 6.21 -26.88 9.62
CA GLU A 303 5.73 -27.70 10.75
C GLU A 303 6.58 -27.48 11.99
N ILE A 304 7.91 -27.45 11.85
CA ILE A 304 8.83 -27.17 12.96
C ILE A 304 8.60 -25.76 13.52
N TYR A 305 8.46 -24.77 12.63
CA TYR A 305 8.18 -23.39 13.02
C TYR A 305 6.86 -23.27 13.78
N ARG A 306 5.77 -23.84 13.24
CA ARG A 306 4.43 -23.84 13.84
C ARG A 306 4.46 -24.49 15.24
N ASP A 307 5.10 -25.63 15.39
CA ASP A 307 5.18 -26.32 16.68
C ASP A 307 5.97 -25.52 17.73
N ARG A 308 6.97 -24.75 17.30
CA ARG A 308 7.71 -23.83 18.17
C ARG A 308 6.83 -22.65 18.60
N GLU A 309 6.14 -22.00 17.67
CA GLU A 309 5.24 -20.87 17.96
C GLU A 309 4.09 -21.29 18.88
N MET A 310 3.48 -22.46 18.63
CA MET A 310 2.43 -23.02 19.49
C MET A 310 2.91 -23.26 20.92
N LYS A 311 4.13 -23.82 21.09
CA LYS A 311 4.73 -23.99 22.43
C LYS A 311 4.98 -22.68 23.14
N GLN A 312 5.36 -21.63 22.41
CA GLN A 312 5.56 -20.30 22.98
C GLN A 312 4.23 -19.68 23.44
N LEU A 313 3.16 -19.82 22.67
CA LEU A 313 1.82 -19.40 23.05
C LEU A 313 1.29 -20.14 24.28
N GLU A 314 1.49 -21.47 24.37
CA GLU A 314 1.14 -22.27 25.54
C GLU A 314 1.93 -21.79 26.78
N SER A 315 3.23 -21.47 26.63
CA SER A 315 4.04 -20.98 27.75
C SER A 315 3.57 -19.61 28.27
N ASP A 316 3.08 -18.74 27.42
CA ASP A 316 2.53 -17.44 27.80
C ASP A 316 1.15 -17.58 28.47
N PHE A 317 0.33 -18.50 28.02
CA PHE A 317 -0.91 -18.89 28.70
C PHE A 317 -0.65 -19.45 30.10
N ASP A 318 0.33 -20.34 30.24
CA ASP A 318 0.70 -20.91 31.54
C ASP A 318 1.25 -19.83 32.49
N LYS A 319 2.02 -18.86 32.00
CA LYS A 319 2.46 -17.68 32.78
C LYS A 319 1.26 -16.86 33.26
N MET A 320 0.28 -16.62 32.39
CA MET A 320 -0.92 -15.88 32.74
C MET A 320 -1.77 -16.61 33.77
N VAL A 321 -1.91 -17.93 33.65
CA VAL A 321 -2.61 -18.77 34.64
C VAL A 321 -1.88 -18.80 35.98
N LYS A 322 -0.53 -18.81 35.98
CA LYS A 322 0.27 -18.69 37.21
C LYS A 322 0.07 -17.35 37.88
N MET A 323 0.12 -16.22 37.14
CA MET A 323 -0.13 -14.89 37.68
C MET A 323 -1.53 -14.78 38.31
N LEU A 324 -2.55 -15.35 37.70
CA LEU A 324 -3.91 -15.37 38.24
C LEU A 324 -4.02 -16.22 39.51
N LYS A 325 -3.31 -17.36 39.59
CA LYS A 325 -3.27 -18.21 40.79
C LYS A 325 -2.53 -17.56 41.94
N ASP A 326 -1.46 -16.82 41.67
CA ASP A 326 -0.67 -16.14 42.69
C ASP A 326 -1.41 -14.89 43.24
N ASN A 327 -2.15 -14.17 42.40
CA ASN A 327 -3.02 -13.08 42.85
C ASN A 327 -4.22 -13.55 43.71
N ASN A 328 -4.71 -14.78 43.51
CA ASN A 328 -5.76 -15.37 44.36
C ASN A 328 -5.26 -15.95 45.69
N LYS A 329 -3.96 -16.08 45.91
CA LYS A 329 -3.39 -16.51 47.19
C LYS A 329 -3.04 -15.36 48.14
N ASN A 330 -3.05 -14.11 47.62
CA ASN A 330 -2.71 -12.90 48.38
C ASN A 330 -3.95 -12.06 48.73
N ASN A 331 -5.16 -12.54 48.49
CA ASN A 331 -6.42 -12.04 49.00
C ASN A 331 -7.05 -13.10 49.95
#